data_a2d87d832432026a0bbbf21470159708
#
_entry.id   a2d87d832432026a0bbbf21470159708
#
_cell.length_a   1.000
_cell.length_b   1.000
_cell.length_c   1.000
_cell.angle_alpha   90.00
_cell.angle_beta   90.00
_cell.angle_gamma   90.00
#
_symmetry.space_group_name_H-M   'P 1'
#
loop_
_entity.id
_entity.type
_entity.pdbx_description
1 polymer ?
#
loop_
_entity_poly.entity_id
_entity_poly.type
_entity_poly.pdbx_seq_one_letter_code
_entity_poly.pdbx_strand_id
1 'polypeptide(L)'
;SKSYSMTGWRIGYLAGPAYLVDAVSKLQDHSTSNPTSISQKAAVAALNAPDDFSKTMASEFQKRRDYTIERLGKIKRIGFVKPNGAFYIFCDISKFKIDSLTFANRLLDETYVSLIPGAGFGRDDYVRISFATSLEQIEKGMDRIERWLDKL
;
A
#
# COMPACT_ATOMS: atom_id res chain seq x y z
N SER A 1 -4.42 11.94 -2.62
CA SER A 1 -3.22 11.90 -1.74
C SER A 1 -2.13 10.97 -2.27
N LYS A 2 -2.49 9.81 -2.88
CA LYS A 2 -1.49 8.81 -3.30
C LYS A 2 -0.79 9.21 -4.60
N SER A 3 -1.54 9.56 -5.63
CA SER A 3 -1.00 9.91 -6.96
C SER A 3 -0.07 11.12 -6.94
N TYR A 4 -0.26 12.04 -6.01
CA TYR A 4 0.55 13.25 -5.86
C TYR A 4 1.51 13.21 -4.66
N SER A 5 1.74 12.04 -4.06
CA SER A 5 2.60 11.87 -2.85
C SER A 5 2.24 12.82 -1.71
N MET A 6 0.95 13.10 -1.53
CA MET A 6 0.42 14.07 -0.57
C MET A 6 -0.21 13.42 0.67
N THR A 7 0.23 12.24 1.08
CA THR A 7 -0.37 11.52 2.20
C THR A 7 -0.25 12.27 3.53
N GLY A 8 0.85 13.00 3.74
CA GLY A 8 1.09 13.84 4.91
C GLY A 8 0.26 15.13 4.94
N TRP A 9 -0.25 15.60 3.81
CA TRP A 9 -1.07 16.80 3.70
C TRP A 9 -2.50 16.64 4.21
N ARG A 10 -2.92 15.41 4.49
CA ARG A 10 -4.23 15.07 5.05
C ARG A 10 -5.41 15.69 4.29
N ILE A 11 -5.43 15.55 2.97
CA ILE A 11 -6.45 16.11 2.09
C ILE A 11 -6.98 15.07 1.10
N GLY A 12 -8.25 15.17 0.79
CA GLY A 12 -8.96 14.46 -0.25
C GLY A 12 -10.15 15.28 -0.70
N TYR A 13 -10.85 14.86 -1.73
CA TYR A 13 -12.10 15.48 -2.17
C TYR A 13 -13.13 14.43 -2.56
N LEU A 14 -14.38 14.81 -2.48
CA LEU A 14 -15.54 14.05 -2.96
C LEU A 14 -16.19 14.84 -4.08
N ALA A 15 -16.50 14.18 -5.19
CA ALA A 15 -17.34 14.71 -6.25
C ALA A 15 -18.53 13.75 -6.46
N GLY A 16 -19.73 14.29 -6.55
CA GLY A 16 -20.93 13.48 -6.69
C GLY A 16 -22.21 14.32 -6.81
N PRO A 17 -23.39 13.70 -6.78
CA PRO A 17 -24.66 14.43 -6.78
C PRO A 17 -24.76 15.40 -5.60
N ALA A 18 -25.36 16.58 -5.84
CA ALA A 18 -25.43 17.67 -4.86
C ALA A 18 -25.99 17.20 -3.49
N TYR A 19 -27.09 16.45 -3.50
CA TYR A 19 -27.72 15.96 -2.27
C TYR A 19 -26.76 15.11 -1.40
N LEU A 20 -25.87 14.34 -2.04
CA LEU A 20 -24.88 13.52 -1.34
C LEU A 20 -23.76 14.41 -0.77
N VAL A 21 -23.26 15.34 -1.58
CA VAL A 21 -22.20 16.28 -1.15
C VAL A 21 -22.70 17.14 0.02
N ASP A 22 -23.93 17.65 -0.03
CA ASP A 22 -24.56 18.43 1.04
C ASP A 22 -24.68 17.62 2.36
N ALA A 23 -25.09 16.35 2.25
CA ALA A 23 -25.20 15.48 3.43
C ALA A 23 -23.82 15.21 4.04
N VAL A 24 -22.80 14.94 3.23
CA VAL A 24 -21.42 14.72 3.68
C VAL A 24 -20.82 15.99 4.27
N SER A 25 -21.08 17.17 3.68
CA SER A 25 -20.63 18.47 4.23
C SER A 25 -21.15 18.70 5.64
N LYS A 26 -22.45 18.47 5.88
CA LYS A 26 -23.03 18.60 7.22
C LYS A 26 -22.36 17.69 8.25
N LEU A 27 -22.07 16.44 7.87
CA LEU A 27 -21.35 15.52 8.74
C LEU A 27 -19.91 15.97 8.98
N GLN A 28 -19.24 16.45 7.94
CA GLN A 28 -17.87 16.94 8.00
C GLN A 28 -17.74 18.15 8.93
N ASP A 29 -18.68 19.11 8.88
CA ASP A 29 -18.71 20.31 9.74
C ASP A 29 -18.73 19.95 11.23
N HIS A 30 -19.40 18.85 11.57
CA HIS A 30 -19.51 18.37 12.95
C HIS A 30 -18.42 17.38 13.39
N SER A 31 -17.55 16.93 12.46
CA SER A 31 -16.47 16.00 12.78
C SER A 31 -15.09 16.66 12.77
N THR A 32 -14.63 17.12 11.60
CA THR A 32 -13.30 17.70 11.42
C THR A 32 -13.33 19.13 10.86
N SER A 33 -14.51 19.70 10.68
CA SER A 33 -14.79 21.00 10.07
C SER A 33 -14.33 21.03 8.60
N ASN A 34 -13.07 21.35 8.34
CA ASN A 34 -12.50 21.38 6.99
C ASN A 34 -10.98 21.10 7.02
N PRO A 35 -10.38 20.71 5.89
CA PRO A 35 -8.91 20.61 5.79
C PRO A 35 -8.26 21.98 5.89
N THR A 36 -7.00 22.02 6.29
CA THR A 36 -6.25 23.29 6.39
C THR A 36 -6.18 24.00 5.04
N SER A 37 -6.22 25.34 5.04
CA SER A 37 -6.17 26.15 3.82
C SER A 37 -4.89 25.93 3.01
N ILE A 38 -3.76 25.66 3.67
CA ILE A 38 -2.48 25.35 3.04
C ILE A 38 -2.61 24.05 2.23
N SER A 39 -3.20 23.00 2.81
CA SER A 39 -3.42 21.73 2.10
C SER A 39 -4.37 21.89 0.91
N GLN A 40 -5.40 22.72 1.05
CA GLN A 40 -6.32 23.03 -0.06
C GLN A 40 -5.60 23.70 -1.22
N LYS A 41 -4.76 24.70 -0.94
CA LYS A 41 -3.95 25.39 -1.97
C LYS A 41 -2.96 24.44 -2.63
N ALA A 42 -2.30 23.58 -1.85
CA ALA A 42 -1.41 22.56 -2.38
C ALA A 42 -2.15 21.56 -3.29
N ALA A 43 -3.37 21.14 -2.93
CA ALA A 43 -4.17 20.24 -3.75
C ALA A 43 -4.57 20.89 -5.09
N VAL A 44 -4.96 22.19 -5.07
CA VAL A 44 -5.26 22.95 -6.29
C VAL A 44 -4.03 23.02 -7.19
N ALA A 45 -2.86 23.31 -6.63
CA ALA A 45 -1.60 23.34 -7.37
C ALA A 45 -1.27 21.97 -8.00
N ALA A 46 -1.44 20.89 -7.22
CA ALA A 46 -1.20 19.52 -7.69
C ALA A 46 -2.13 19.12 -8.84
N LEU A 47 -3.43 19.46 -8.76
CA LEU A 47 -4.41 19.13 -9.78
C LEU A 47 -4.24 19.95 -11.08
N ASN A 48 -3.64 21.14 -10.99
CA ASN A 48 -3.35 21.99 -12.15
C ASN A 48 -1.93 21.78 -12.71
N ALA A 49 -1.10 20.99 -12.03
CA ALA A 49 0.26 20.69 -12.50
C ALA A 49 0.23 19.78 -13.74
N PRO A 50 1.25 19.83 -14.60
CA PRO A 50 1.41 18.85 -15.68
C PRO A 50 1.46 17.39 -15.14
N ASP A 51 0.95 16.44 -15.94
CA ASP A 51 0.89 15.02 -15.58
C ASP A 51 2.23 14.30 -15.45
N ASP A 52 3.33 14.97 -15.73
CA ASP A 52 4.67 14.37 -15.77
C ASP A 52 5.10 13.75 -14.45
N PHE A 53 4.73 14.38 -13.31
CA PHE A 53 5.00 13.83 -11.99
C PHE A 53 4.28 12.50 -11.78
N SER A 54 2.98 12.44 -12.07
CA SER A 54 2.17 11.21 -11.90
C SER A 54 2.67 10.09 -12.80
N LYS A 55 3.07 10.39 -14.03
CA LYS A 55 3.64 9.41 -14.98
C LYS A 55 4.99 8.88 -14.49
N THR A 56 5.86 9.76 -14.02
CA THR A 56 7.16 9.38 -13.44
C THR A 56 6.99 8.47 -12.23
N MET A 57 6.09 8.84 -11.31
CA MET A 57 5.77 8.01 -10.13
C MET A 57 5.20 6.65 -10.52
N ALA A 58 4.26 6.60 -11.47
CA ALA A 58 3.68 5.35 -11.95
C ALA A 58 4.74 4.42 -12.56
N SER A 59 5.66 4.97 -13.37
CA SER A 59 6.78 4.22 -13.95
C SER A 59 7.71 3.64 -12.88
N GLU A 60 8.05 4.43 -11.87
CA GLU A 60 8.90 3.98 -10.76
C GLU A 60 8.21 2.88 -9.92
N PHE A 61 6.93 3.06 -9.59
CA PHE A 61 6.16 2.03 -8.88
C PHE A 61 5.97 0.76 -9.71
N GLN A 62 5.86 0.88 -11.02
CA GLN A 62 5.81 -0.27 -11.92
C GLN A 62 7.10 -1.10 -11.84
N LYS A 63 8.28 -0.47 -11.85
CA LYS A 63 9.57 -1.16 -11.69
C LYS A 63 9.64 -1.92 -10.36
N ARG A 64 9.26 -1.26 -9.27
CA ARG A 64 9.25 -1.87 -7.93
C ARG A 64 8.27 -3.03 -7.84
N ARG A 65 7.07 -2.87 -8.40
CA ARG A 65 6.07 -3.93 -8.50
C ARG A 65 6.61 -5.13 -9.25
N ASP A 66 7.13 -4.92 -10.45
CA ASP A 66 7.55 -6.00 -11.34
C ASP A 66 8.74 -6.75 -10.74
N TYR A 67 9.68 -6.06 -10.10
CA TYR A 67 10.75 -6.68 -9.32
C TYR A 67 10.22 -7.53 -8.16
N THR A 68 9.30 -6.97 -7.36
CA THR A 68 8.72 -7.70 -6.22
C THR A 68 7.98 -8.96 -6.68
N ILE A 69 7.24 -8.87 -7.79
CA ILE A 69 6.52 -10.00 -8.40
C ILE A 69 7.50 -11.08 -8.88
N GLU A 70 8.58 -10.69 -9.54
CA GLU A 70 9.61 -11.64 -9.99
C GLU A 70 10.20 -12.41 -8.81
N ARG A 71 10.53 -11.71 -7.71
CA ARG A 71 11.06 -12.34 -6.50
C ARG A 71 10.05 -13.29 -5.86
N LEU A 72 8.81 -12.83 -5.64
CA LEU A 72 7.73 -13.65 -5.07
C LEU A 72 7.42 -14.88 -5.92
N GLY A 73 7.51 -14.76 -7.25
CA GLY A 73 7.29 -15.88 -8.17
C GLY A 73 8.30 -17.04 -8.04
N LYS A 74 9.45 -16.78 -7.41
CA LYS A 74 10.46 -17.82 -7.11
C LYS A 74 10.11 -18.61 -5.84
N ILE A 75 9.22 -18.11 -4.99
CA ILE A 75 8.82 -18.74 -3.72
C ILE A 75 7.60 -19.64 -3.95
N LYS A 76 7.81 -20.92 -4.17
CA LYS A 76 6.76 -21.91 -4.56
C LYS A 76 5.58 -22.02 -3.60
N ARG A 77 5.75 -21.64 -2.33
CA ARG A 77 4.72 -21.75 -1.29
C ARG A 77 3.87 -20.48 -1.14
N ILE A 78 4.24 -19.37 -1.79
CA ILE A 78 3.47 -18.12 -1.79
C ILE A 78 2.63 -18.03 -3.06
N GLY A 79 1.33 -17.77 -2.90
CA GLY A 79 0.42 -17.41 -3.97
C GLY A 79 0.19 -15.90 -4.00
N PHE A 80 -0.08 -15.33 -5.17
CA PHE A 80 -0.51 -13.94 -5.30
C PHE A 80 -1.16 -13.68 -6.66
N VAL A 81 -1.97 -12.61 -6.71
CA VAL A 81 -2.48 -12.07 -7.97
C VAL A 81 -1.67 -10.84 -8.31
N LYS A 82 -1.19 -10.73 -9.55
CA LYS A 82 -0.47 -9.54 -10.02
C LYS A 82 -1.35 -8.31 -9.92
N PRO A 83 -0.98 -7.29 -9.11
CA PRO A 83 -1.79 -6.09 -9.00
C PRO A 83 -1.62 -5.19 -10.22
N ASN A 84 -2.72 -4.67 -10.75
CA ASN A 84 -2.72 -3.67 -11.82
C ASN A 84 -2.70 -2.24 -11.31
N GLY A 85 -2.82 -2.04 -10.00
CA GLY A 85 -2.80 -0.74 -9.34
C GLY A 85 -2.37 -0.86 -7.88
N ALA A 86 -2.46 0.24 -7.15
CA ALA A 86 -1.97 0.38 -5.78
C ALA A 86 -0.44 0.16 -5.67
N PHE A 87 0.05 0.02 -4.47
CA PHE A 87 1.47 -0.27 -4.16
C PHE A 87 1.61 -1.43 -3.17
N TYR A 88 0.68 -2.39 -3.25
CA TYR A 88 0.61 -3.58 -2.41
C TYR A 88 0.48 -4.84 -3.26
N ILE A 89 1.00 -5.95 -2.72
CA ILE A 89 0.71 -7.30 -3.18
C ILE A 89 0.08 -8.04 -2.00
N PHE A 90 -1.07 -8.68 -2.25
CA PHE A 90 -1.74 -9.52 -1.25
C PHE A 90 -1.34 -10.97 -1.53
N CYS A 91 -0.60 -11.55 -0.60
CA CYS A 91 0.08 -12.84 -0.75
C CYS A 91 -0.64 -13.91 0.07
N ASP A 92 -0.96 -15.00 -0.59
CA ASP A 92 -1.49 -16.22 0.02
C ASP A 92 -0.36 -16.98 0.73
N ILE A 93 -0.50 -17.17 2.04
CA ILE A 93 0.42 -17.90 2.91
C ILE A 93 -0.20 -19.19 3.46
N SER A 94 -1.34 -19.61 2.97
CA SER A 94 -2.10 -20.78 3.46
C SER A 94 -1.27 -22.07 3.54
N LYS A 95 -0.31 -22.24 2.62
CA LYS A 95 0.59 -23.40 2.59
C LYS A 95 1.56 -23.47 3.78
N PHE A 96 1.73 -22.40 4.54
CA PHE A 96 2.55 -22.42 5.75
C PHE A 96 1.79 -22.88 6.97
N LYS A 97 0.45 -22.94 6.93
CA LYS A 97 -0.45 -23.36 8.03
C LYS A 97 -0.23 -22.53 9.30
N ILE A 98 0.06 -21.26 9.14
CA ILE A 98 0.25 -20.26 10.20
C ILE A 98 -0.75 -19.13 9.92
N ASP A 99 -1.42 -18.61 10.94
CA ASP A 99 -2.28 -17.44 10.82
C ASP A 99 -1.49 -16.18 10.46
N SER A 100 -2.15 -15.20 9.86
CA SER A 100 -1.48 -14.02 9.30
C SER A 100 -0.79 -13.15 10.36
N LEU A 101 -1.34 -13.08 11.56
CA LEU A 101 -0.77 -12.28 12.64
C LEU A 101 0.52 -12.92 13.18
N THR A 102 0.47 -14.22 13.45
CA THR A 102 1.64 -15.00 13.87
C THR A 102 2.74 -14.97 12.81
N PHE A 103 2.37 -15.14 11.54
CA PHE A 103 3.32 -15.06 10.43
C PHE A 103 4.01 -13.69 10.36
N ALA A 104 3.24 -12.59 10.42
CA ALA A 104 3.77 -11.23 10.35
C ALA A 104 4.66 -10.89 11.56
N ASN A 105 4.26 -11.28 12.77
CA ASN A 105 5.03 -11.03 13.99
C ASN A 105 6.35 -11.81 13.97
N ARG A 106 6.32 -13.11 13.64
CA ARG A 106 7.53 -13.91 13.55
C ARG A 106 8.51 -13.37 12.51
N LEU A 107 8.02 -13.00 11.34
CA LEU A 107 8.86 -12.40 10.30
C LEU A 107 9.48 -11.09 10.79
N LEU A 108 8.72 -10.24 11.49
CA LEU A 108 9.24 -8.99 12.03
C LEU A 108 10.32 -9.25 13.08
N ASP A 109 10.07 -10.13 14.05
CA ASP A 109 10.97 -10.41 15.15
C ASP A 109 12.26 -11.09 14.68
N GLU A 110 12.15 -12.03 13.73
CA GLU A 110 13.28 -12.83 13.27
C GLU A 110 14.10 -12.16 12.16
N THR A 111 13.48 -11.22 11.40
CA THR A 111 14.14 -10.64 10.19
C THR A 111 14.11 -9.12 10.10
N TYR A 112 13.37 -8.44 10.96
CA TYR A 112 13.10 -6.99 10.89
C TYR A 112 12.41 -6.57 9.58
N VAL A 113 11.56 -7.44 9.02
CA VAL A 113 10.70 -7.14 7.87
C VAL A 113 9.26 -7.09 8.32
N SER A 114 8.62 -5.94 8.15
CA SER A 114 7.23 -5.72 8.54
C SER A 114 6.29 -5.99 7.38
N LEU A 115 5.30 -6.87 7.58
CA LEU A 115 4.16 -7.10 6.70
C LEU A 115 2.87 -6.77 7.44
N ILE A 116 1.79 -6.58 6.70
CA ILE A 116 0.47 -6.36 7.31
C ILE A 116 -0.32 -7.67 7.28
N PRO A 117 -0.82 -8.15 8.45
CA PRO A 117 -1.66 -9.34 8.52
C PRO A 117 -2.93 -9.21 7.68
N GLY A 118 -3.30 -10.26 6.97
CA GLY A 118 -4.48 -10.30 6.13
C GLY A 118 -5.80 -10.40 6.92
N ALA A 119 -5.76 -10.82 8.19
CA ALA A 119 -6.93 -10.88 9.07
C ALA A 119 -7.69 -9.55 9.11
N GLY A 120 -6.98 -8.41 9.15
CA GLY A 120 -7.57 -7.07 9.08
C GLY A 120 -8.31 -6.76 7.76
N PHE A 121 -8.17 -7.61 6.75
CA PHE A 121 -8.83 -7.54 5.44
C PHE A 121 -9.76 -8.73 5.19
N GLY A 122 -10.11 -9.49 6.24
CA GLY A 122 -10.99 -10.65 6.15
C GLY A 122 -10.34 -11.95 5.64
N ARG A 123 -9.00 -12.01 5.54
CA ARG A 123 -8.24 -13.20 5.07
C ARG A 123 -7.05 -13.49 5.98
N ASP A 124 -7.25 -14.36 6.94
CA ASP A 124 -6.22 -14.73 7.93
C ASP A 124 -5.12 -15.67 7.36
N ASP A 125 -5.34 -16.16 6.16
CA ASP A 125 -4.41 -16.96 5.36
C ASP A 125 -3.60 -16.11 4.35
N TYR A 126 -3.61 -14.76 4.48
CA TYR A 126 -2.89 -13.82 3.61
C TYR A 126 -2.06 -12.82 4.41
N VAL A 127 -1.06 -12.24 3.75
CA VAL A 127 -0.31 -11.06 4.23
C VAL A 127 -0.19 -10.03 3.12
N ARG A 128 -0.10 -8.76 3.49
CA ARG A 128 0.06 -7.67 2.53
C ARG A 128 1.48 -7.13 2.55
N ILE A 129 2.14 -7.20 1.40
CA ILE A 129 3.46 -6.62 1.15
C ILE A 129 3.28 -5.24 0.50
N SER A 130 3.99 -4.22 1.00
CA SER A 130 4.06 -2.91 0.37
C SER A 130 5.37 -2.77 -0.41
N PHE A 131 5.30 -2.25 -1.65
CA PHE A 131 6.48 -1.86 -2.42
C PHE A 131 6.66 -0.32 -2.50
N ALA A 132 6.07 0.41 -1.54
CA ALA A 132 6.20 1.87 -1.43
C ALA A 132 7.47 2.27 -0.67
N THR A 133 8.61 1.72 -1.06
CA THR A 133 9.94 2.06 -0.53
C THR A 133 10.98 1.97 -1.67
N SER A 134 12.25 2.28 -1.43
CA SER A 134 13.29 2.18 -2.47
C SER A 134 13.48 0.74 -2.96
N LEU A 135 13.94 0.58 -4.20
CA LEU A 135 14.23 -0.75 -4.77
C LEU A 135 15.25 -1.50 -3.91
N GLU A 136 16.28 -0.82 -3.42
CA GLU A 136 17.29 -1.38 -2.51
C GLU A 136 16.68 -1.96 -1.23
N GLN A 137 15.70 -1.28 -0.63
CA GLN A 137 15.01 -1.78 0.56
C GLN A 137 14.10 -2.97 0.23
N ILE A 138 13.49 -2.98 -0.95
CA ILE A 138 12.72 -4.13 -1.44
C ILE A 138 13.64 -5.34 -1.60
N GLU A 139 14.80 -5.18 -2.23
CA GLU A 139 15.80 -6.23 -2.39
C GLU A 139 16.19 -6.84 -1.04
N LYS A 140 16.62 -5.99 -0.11
CA LYS A 140 17.00 -6.43 1.25
C LYS A 140 15.85 -7.14 1.97
N GLY A 141 14.63 -6.62 1.83
CA GLY A 141 13.43 -7.23 2.41
C GLY A 141 13.14 -8.60 1.83
N MET A 142 13.17 -8.72 0.49
CA MET A 142 12.95 -9.99 -0.20
C MET A 142 14.00 -11.04 0.16
N ASP A 143 15.28 -10.67 0.22
CA ASP A 143 16.36 -11.58 0.64
C ASP A 143 16.15 -12.14 2.04
N ARG A 144 15.63 -11.32 2.95
CA ARG A 144 15.33 -11.73 4.33
C ARG A 144 14.11 -12.64 4.36
N ILE A 145 13.05 -12.31 3.63
CA ILE A 145 11.83 -13.12 3.52
C ILE A 145 12.19 -14.50 2.96
N GLU A 146 12.88 -14.58 1.84
CA GLU A 146 13.25 -15.84 1.19
C GLU A 146 14.05 -16.73 2.15
N ARG A 147 15.12 -16.21 2.75
CA ARG A 147 15.94 -16.95 3.73
C ARG A 147 15.18 -17.41 4.98
N TRP A 148 14.18 -16.66 5.38
CA TRP A 148 13.34 -17.04 6.52
C TRP A 148 12.35 -18.14 6.15
N LEU A 149 11.73 -18.03 4.98
CA LEU A 149 10.78 -19.02 4.47
C LEU A 149 11.43 -20.38 4.20
N ASP A 150 12.72 -20.41 3.83
CA ASP A 150 13.47 -21.65 3.63
C ASP A 150 13.67 -22.46 4.94
N LYS A 151 13.45 -21.81 6.10
CA LYS A 151 13.57 -22.44 7.43
C LYS A 151 12.23 -22.94 7.98
N LEU A 152 11.11 -22.59 7.34
CA LEU A 152 9.75 -23.00 7.69
C LEU A 152 9.31 -24.25 6.94
#